data_c78172c814ee17492ca34eab321c8af8
#
_entry.id   c78172c814ee17492ca34eab321c8af8
#
_cell.length_a   1.000
_cell.length_b   1.000
_cell.length_c   1.000
_cell.angle_alpha   90.00
_cell.angle_beta   90.00
_cell.angle_gamma   90.00
#
_symmetry.space_group_name_H-M   'P 1'
#
loop_
_entity.id
_entity.type
_entity.pdbx_description
1 polymer ?
#
loop_
_entity_poly.entity_id
_entity_poly.type
_entity_poly.pdbx_seq_one_letter_code
_entity_poly.pdbx_strand_id
1 'polypeptide(L)'
;MNKTPQALSLGKWNTTDRIKLLENITLLLDNGFSLNEGLQALPGIWHQREHELFRINELMRQNRHFALILAEIGFSLTTTTQIGMALEEGTLRQCLRQLTGVLVLRREQMKKIKQEMAYPVVIIVMMSFFNDLYARFYGELPPEESHS
;
A
#
# COMPACT_ATOMS: atom_id res chain seq x y z
N MET A 1 -20.25 -23.58 10.08
CA MET A 1 -19.91 -23.91 8.71
C MET A 1 -19.74 -22.75 7.81
N ASN A 2 -20.72 -21.90 7.72
CA ASN A 2 -20.64 -20.73 6.85
C ASN A 2 -19.56 -19.73 7.26
N LYS A 3 -19.10 -19.85 8.48
CA LYS A 3 -18.05 -18.96 8.98
C LYS A 3 -16.68 -19.32 8.46
N THR A 4 -16.50 -20.53 7.95
CA THR A 4 -15.20 -21.00 7.51
C THR A 4 -14.62 -20.12 6.39
N PRO A 5 -15.36 -19.78 5.31
CA PRO A 5 -14.83 -18.90 4.29
C PRO A 5 -14.49 -17.52 4.82
N GLN A 6 -15.32 -16.98 5.69
CA GLN A 6 -15.04 -15.68 6.30
C GLN A 6 -13.85 -15.74 7.24
N ALA A 7 -13.75 -16.85 7.99
CA ALA A 7 -12.61 -17.04 8.88
C ALA A 7 -11.30 -17.13 8.12
N LEU A 8 -11.33 -17.58 6.87
CA LEU A 8 -10.16 -17.68 6.02
C LEU A 8 -9.92 -16.42 5.19
N SER A 9 -10.82 -15.48 5.23
CA SER A 9 -10.66 -14.23 4.49
C SER A 9 -9.58 -13.38 5.13
N LEU A 10 -8.63 -12.95 4.31
CA LEU A 10 -7.54 -12.11 4.76
C LEU A 10 -7.87 -10.63 4.71
N GLY A 11 -8.91 -10.28 3.94
CA GLY A 11 -9.24 -8.90 3.69
C GLY A 11 -8.20 -8.23 2.81
N LYS A 12 -8.55 -7.05 2.34
CA LYS A 12 -7.67 -6.28 1.47
C LYS A 12 -6.72 -5.43 2.34
N TRP A 13 -5.44 -5.61 2.15
CA TRP A 13 -4.42 -4.86 2.89
C TRP A 13 -4.18 -3.51 2.20
N ASN A 14 -3.73 -2.53 2.98
CA ASN A 14 -3.33 -1.26 2.41
C ASN A 14 -2.01 -1.40 1.65
N THR A 15 -1.69 -0.40 0.84
CA THR A 15 -0.51 -0.44 -0.02
C THR A 15 0.79 -0.60 0.77
N THR A 16 0.90 0.12 1.89
CA THR A 16 2.10 0.06 2.72
C THR A 16 2.34 -1.35 3.24
N ASP A 17 1.30 -2.01 3.73
CA ASP A 17 1.43 -3.36 4.28
C ASP A 17 1.69 -4.40 3.20
N ARG A 18 1.11 -4.22 2.01
CA ARG A 18 1.40 -5.12 0.88
C ARG A 18 2.87 -5.04 0.48
N ILE A 19 3.40 -3.83 0.38
CA ILE A 19 4.81 -3.63 0.05
C ILE A 19 5.69 -4.23 1.16
N LYS A 20 5.33 -3.99 2.41
CA LYS A 20 6.08 -4.51 3.55
C LYS A 20 6.12 -6.04 3.54
N LEU A 21 5.01 -6.68 3.16
CA LEU A 21 4.97 -8.14 3.04
C LEU A 21 6.00 -8.62 2.03
N LEU A 22 6.02 -8.03 0.83
CA LEU A 22 6.96 -8.45 -0.19
C LEU A 22 8.40 -8.13 0.19
N GLU A 23 8.63 -6.99 0.83
CA GLU A 23 9.97 -6.62 1.30
C GLU A 23 10.50 -7.63 2.32
N ASN A 24 9.66 -8.00 3.27
CA ASN A 24 10.06 -8.97 4.30
C ASN A 24 10.30 -10.35 3.72
N ILE A 25 9.44 -10.79 2.79
CA ILE A 25 9.64 -12.07 2.13
C ILE A 25 10.95 -12.05 1.33
N THR A 26 11.18 -10.98 0.58
CA THR A 26 12.40 -10.83 -0.20
C THR A 26 13.63 -10.91 0.68
N LEU A 27 13.60 -10.21 1.81
CA LEU A 27 14.71 -10.22 2.76
C LEU A 27 14.98 -11.62 3.29
N LEU A 28 13.93 -12.36 3.63
CA LEU A 28 14.09 -13.71 4.14
C LEU A 28 14.62 -14.66 3.07
N LEU A 29 14.14 -14.54 1.83
CA LEU A 29 14.66 -15.32 0.71
C LEU A 29 16.13 -15.01 0.45
N ASP A 30 16.52 -13.74 0.57
CA ASP A 30 17.92 -13.34 0.39
C ASP A 30 18.82 -13.92 1.48
N ASN A 31 18.26 -14.24 2.63
CA ASN A 31 19.00 -14.85 3.74
C ASN A 31 18.91 -16.38 3.74
N GLY A 32 18.45 -16.96 2.64
CA GLY A 32 18.47 -18.41 2.47
C GLY A 32 17.21 -19.13 2.91
N PHE A 33 16.19 -18.43 3.35
CA PHE A 33 14.92 -19.06 3.69
C PHE A 33 14.15 -19.41 2.42
N SER A 34 13.44 -20.54 2.45
CA SER A 34 12.46 -20.83 1.41
C SER A 34 11.22 -19.96 1.63
N LEU A 35 10.31 -19.93 0.66
CA LEU A 35 9.08 -19.17 0.78
C LEU A 35 8.27 -19.62 2.03
N ASN A 36 8.11 -20.92 2.20
CA ASN A 36 7.36 -21.46 3.32
C ASN A 36 8.04 -21.13 4.66
N GLU A 37 9.35 -21.29 4.72
CA GLU A 37 10.09 -20.95 5.94
C GLU A 37 10.00 -19.47 6.25
N GLY A 38 10.10 -18.62 5.22
CA GLY A 38 9.97 -17.18 5.39
C GLY A 38 8.59 -16.79 5.91
N LEU A 39 7.54 -17.37 5.33
CA LEU A 39 6.17 -17.09 5.76
C LEU A 39 5.94 -17.55 7.21
N GLN A 40 6.53 -18.66 7.61
CA GLN A 40 6.41 -19.15 8.98
C GLN A 40 7.15 -18.25 9.97
N ALA A 41 8.22 -17.60 9.53
CA ALA A 41 8.99 -16.69 10.40
C ALA A 41 8.34 -15.33 10.55
N LEU A 42 7.54 -14.89 9.59
CA LEU A 42 6.98 -13.54 9.58
C LEU A 42 6.12 -13.19 10.80
N PRO A 43 5.26 -14.08 11.35
CA PRO A 43 4.47 -13.70 12.52
C PRO A 43 5.31 -13.29 13.71
N GLY A 44 6.49 -13.88 13.87
CA GLY A 44 7.41 -13.52 14.94
C GLY A 44 8.11 -12.18 14.73
N ILE A 45 8.15 -11.69 13.50
CA ILE A 45 8.82 -10.46 13.16
C ILE A 45 7.82 -9.30 13.04
N TRP A 46 6.63 -9.58 12.51
CA TRP A 46 5.63 -8.57 12.21
C TRP A 46 4.35 -8.86 12.99
N HIS A 47 4.33 -8.38 14.24
CA HIS A 47 3.25 -8.70 15.18
C HIS A 47 1.92 -8.04 14.81
N GLN A 48 1.94 -6.90 14.16
CA GLN A 48 0.72 -6.17 13.81
C GLN A 48 -0.17 -6.94 12.84
N ARG A 49 0.42 -7.83 12.05
CA ARG A 49 -0.30 -8.68 11.09
C ARG A 49 -0.20 -10.16 11.45
N GLU A 50 0.06 -10.44 12.71
CA GLU A 50 0.30 -11.81 13.16
C GLU A 50 -0.85 -12.76 12.80
N HIS A 51 -2.09 -12.32 13.04
CA HIS A 51 -3.25 -13.16 12.74
C HIS A 51 -3.38 -13.48 11.26
N GLU A 52 -3.21 -12.47 10.42
CA GLU A 52 -3.29 -12.65 8.98
C GLU A 52 -2.13 -13.51 8.47
N LEU A 53 -0.95 -13.34 9.04
CA LEU A 53 0.22 -14.14 8.65
C LEU A 53 0.06 -15.59 9.04
N PHE A 54 -0.48 -15.88 10.23
CA PHE A 54 -0.80 -17.26 10.61
C PHE A 54 -1.83 -17.86 9.65
N ARG A 55 -2.78 -17.06 9.22
CA ARG A 55 -3.80 -17.51 8.27
C ARG A 55 -3.19 -17.80 6.90
N ILE A 56 -2.26 -16.97 6.46
CA ILE A 56 -1.53 -17.24 5.21
C ILE A 56 -0.81 -18.57 5.31
N ASN A 57 -0.14 -18.82 6.43
CA ASN A 57 0.56 -20.09 6.64
C ASN A 57 -0.40 -21.28 6.62
N GLU A 58 -1.59 -21.12 7.20
CA GLU A 58 -2.60 -22.16 7.17
C GLU A 58 -3.09 -22.45 5.76
N LEU A 59 -3.33 -21.39 4.97
CA LEU A 59 -3.73 -21.53 3.58
C LEU A 59 -2.64 -22.21 2.74
N MET A 60 -1.38 -21.91 3.02
CA MET A 60 -0.26 -22.56 2.34
C MET A 60 -0.22 -24.06 2.68
N ARG A 61 -0.51 -24.41 3.92
CA ARG A 61 -0.59 -25.84 4.32
C ARG A 61 -1.73 -26.56 3.62
N GLN A 62 -2.81 -25.85 3.31
CA GLN A 62 -3.92 -26.39 2.55
C GLN A 62 -3.67 -26.42 1.05
N ASN A 63 -2.43 -26.19 0.63
CA ASN A 63 -2.02 -26.18 -0.77
C ASN A 63 -2.68 -25.08 -1.60
N ARG A 64 -3.09 -23.96 -0.95
CA ARG A 64 -3.52 -22.78 -1.67
C ARG A 64 -2.35 -22.18 -2.41
N HIS A 65 -2.58 -21.79 -3.64
CA HIS A 65 -1.55 -21.16 -4.44
C HIS A 65 -1.20 -19.78 -3.86
N PHE A 66 0.09 -19.51 -3.70
CA PHE A 66 0.54 -18.26 -3.09
C PHE A 66 0.02 -17.03 -3.86
N ALA A 67 0.01 -17.10 -5.20
CA ALA A 67 -0.50 -15.99 -6.01
C ALA A 67 -1.97 -15.69 -5.70
N LEU A 68 -2.78 -16.71 -5.45
CA LEU A 68 -4.19 -16.49 -5.10
C LEU A 68 -4.33 -15.84 -3.72
N ILE A 69 -3.48 -16.22 -2.79
CA ILE A 69 -3.47 -15.61 -1.46
C ILE A 69 -3.14 -14.12 -1.58
N LEU A 70 -2.15 -13.78 -2.39
CA LEU A 70 -1.78 -12.39 -2.63
C LEU A 70 -2.90 -11.60 -3.30
N ALA A 71 -3.64 -12.24 -4.22
CA ALA A 71 -4.78 -11.60 -4.85
C ALA A 71 -5.85 -11.22 -3.83
N GLU A 72 -6.09 -12.08 -2.84
CA GLU A 72 -7.08 -11.80 -1.79
C GLU A 72 -6.69 -10.58 -0.96
N ILE A 73 -5.41 -10.37 -0.70
CA ILE A 73 -4.97 -9.23 0.11
C ILE A 73 -4.84 -7.95 -0.71
N GLY A 74 -5.12 -8.01 -2.00
CA GLY A 74 -5.28 -6.82 -2.82
C GLY A 74 -4.21 -6.57 -3.87
N PHE A 75 -3.32 -7.51 -4.12
CA PHE A 75 -2.36 -7.36 -5.21
C PHE A 75 -3.05 -7.43 -6.56
N SER A 76 -2.57 -6.68 -7.52
CA SER A 76 -3.12 -6.66 -8.86
C SER A 76 -2.95 -8.00 -9.57
N LEU A 77 -3.80 -8.24 -10.57
CA LEU A 77 -3.69 -9.46 -11.36
C LEU A 77 -2.33 -9.58 -12.03
N THR A 78 -1.80 -8.47 -12.54
CA THR A 78 -0.48 -8.45 -13.17
C THR A 78 0.59 -8.92 -12.20
N THR A 79 0.59 -8.37 -10.97
CA THR A 79 1.56 -8.73 -9.95
C THR A 79 1.44 -10.20 -9.56
N THR A 80 0.22 -10.67 -9.30
CA THR A 80 0.01 -12.05 -8.86
C THR A 80 0.35 -13.04 -9.96
N THR A 81 0.09 -12.69 -11.22
CA THR A 81 0.46 -13.53 -12.35
C THR A 81 1.97 -13.66 -12.46
N GLN A 82 2.70 -12.55 -12.33
CA GLN A 82 4.16 -12.57 -12.38
C GLN A 82 4.73 -13.43 -11.25
N ILE A 83 4.20 -13.31 -10.06
CA ILE A 83 4.66 -14.10 -8.91
C ILE A 83 4.35 -15.58 -9.14
N GLY A 84 3.17 -15.90 -9.66
CA GLY A 84 2.81 -17.27 -9.95
C GLY A 84 3.74 -17.91 -10.96
N MET A 85 4.07 -17.18 -12.03
CA MET A 85 5.02 -17.66 -13.03
C MET A 85 6.41 -17.84 -12.45
N ALA A 86 6.86 -16.89 -11.65
CA ALA A 86 8.15 -16.96 -11.01
C ALA A 86 8.28 -18.16 -10.07
N LEU A 87 7.20 -18.49 -9.38
CA LEU A 87 7.18 -19.70 -8.53
C LEU A 87 7.39 -20.96 -9.35
N GLU A 88 6.74 -21.05 -10.50
CA GLU A 88 6.89 -22.22 -11.38
C GLU A 88 8.29 -22.30 -11.98
N GLU A 89 8.89 -21.15 -12.29
CA GLU A 89 10.21 -21.09 -12.92
C GLU A 89 11.36 -21.12 -11.92
N GLY A 90 11.07 -21.01 -10.63
CA GLY A 90 12.12 -20.95 -9.62
C GLY A 90 12.83 -19.61 -9.52
N THR A 91 12.22 -18.54 -10.05
CA THR A 91 12.81 -17.21 -10.07
C THR A 91 12.10 -16.24 -9.12
N LEU A 92 11.47 -16.78 -8.09
CA LEU A 92 10.65 -15.95 -7.17
C LEU A 92 11.46 -14.82 -6.54
N ARG A 93 12.67 -15.11 -6.09
CA ARG A 93 13.51 -14.12 -5.43
C ARG A 93 13.79 -12.91 -6.31
N GLN A 94 14.15 -13.17 -7.57
CA GLN A 94 14.38 -12.08 -8.54
C GLN A 94 13.11 -11.32 -8.83
N CYS A 95 12.01 -12.03 -9.01
CA CYS A 95 10.70 -11.43 -9.28
C CYS A 95 10.27 -10.51 -8.16
N LEU A 96 10.37 -10.97 -6.92
CA LEU A 96 9.98 -10.16 -5.76
C LEU A 96 10.87 -8.94 -5.61
N ARG A 97 12.16 -9.08 -5.89
CA ARG A 97 13.08 -7.95 -5.80
C ARG A 97 12.70 -6.86 -6.81
N GLN A 98 12.37 -7.24 -8.03
CA GLN A 98 11.93 -6.30 -9.06
C GLN A 98 10.60 -5.67 -8.71
N LEU A 99 9.62 -6.47 -8.26
CA LEU A 99 8.30 -5.96 -7.89
C LEU A 99 8.37 -5.01 -6.72
N THR A 100 9.16 -5.35 -5.71
CA THR A 100 9.33 -4.51 -4.54
C THR A 100 9.90 -3.15 -4.93
N GLY A 101 10.90 -3.15 -5.82
CA GLY A 101 11.48 -1.92 -6.32
C GLY A 101 10.46 -1.03 -7.02
N VAL A 102 9.63 -1.61 -7.90
CA VAL A 102 8.60 -0.85 -8.61
C VAL A 102 7.54 -0.32 -7.64
N LEU A 103 7.09 -1.14 -6.70
CA LEU A 103 6.04 -0.74 -5.77
C LEU A 103 6.51 0.35 -4.82
N VAL A 104 7.74 0.25 -4.34
CA VAL A 104 8.33 1.29 -3.48
C VAL A 104 8.43 2.60 -4.25
N LEU A 105 8.88 2.53 -5.50
CA LEU A 105 9.00 3.72 -6.33
C LEU A 105 7.64 4.37 -6.55
N ARG A 106 6.60 3.58 -6.84
CA ARG A 106 5.24 4.10 -6.99
C ARG A 106 4.75 4.76 -5.71
N ARG A 107 5.01 4.15 -4.57
CA ARG A 107 4.62 4.71 -3.27
C ARG A 107 5.28 6.06 -3.04
N GLU A 108 6.56 6.18 -3.35
CA GLU A 108 7.30 7.42 -3.21
C GLU A 108 6.78 8.49 -4.16
N GLN A 109 6.47 8.12 -5.40
CA GLN A 109 5.89 9.05 -6.37
C GLN A 109 4.53 9.56 -5.90
N MET A 110 3.69 8.67 -5.39
CA MET A 110 2.38 9.07 -4.86
C MET A 110 2.52 10.00 -3.66
N LYS A 111 3.50 9.74 -2.80
CA LYS A 111 3.81 10.62 -1.67
C LYS A 111 4.24 12.01 -2.16
N LYS A 112 5.10 12.05 -3.17
CA LYS A 112 5.55 13.30 -3.77
C LYS A 112 4.40 14.08 -4.37
N ILE A 113 3.54 13.40 -5.12
CA ILE A 113 2.36 14.03 -5.72
C ILE A 113 1.47 14.62 -4.64
N LYS A 114 1.23 13.89 -3.56
CA LYS A 114 0.42 14.38 -2.45
C LYS A 114 1.05 15.62 -1.80
N GLN A 115 2.36 15.61 -1.61
CA GLN A 115 3.07 16.74 -1.02
C GLN A 115 3.06 17.94 -1.96
N GLU A 116 3.26 17.70 -3.26
CA GLU A 116 3.23 18.76 -4.26
C GLU A 116 1.83 19.35 -4.43
N MET A 117 0.80 18.53 -4.29
CA MET A 117 -0.58 18.99 -4.35
C MET A 117 -1.01 19.72 -3.09
N ALA A 118 -0.40 19.39 -1.95
CA ALA A 118 -0.72 20.07 -0.70
C ALA A 118 -0.37 21.56 -0.75
N TYR A 119 0.74 21.90 -1.41
CA TYR A 119 1.18 23.28 -1.53
C TYR A 119 0.17 24.15 -2.33
N PRO A 120 -0.24 23.75 -3.54
CA PRO A 120 -1.26 24.52 -4.25
C PRO A 120 -2.58 24.63 -3.51
N VAL A 121 -2.99 23.55 -2.84
CA VAL A 121 -4.23 23.55 -2.07
C VAL A 121 -4.16 24.54 -0.92
N VAL A 122 -3.04 24.56 -0.20
CA VAL A 122 -2.83 25.50 0.91
C VAL A 122 -2.88 26.94 0.38
N ILE A 123 -2.23 27.21 -0.76
CA ILE A 123 -2.24 28.55 -1.35
C ILE A 123 -3.65 28.96 -1.74
N ILE A 124 -4.42 28.06 -2.38
CA ILE A 124 -5.78 28.36 -2.79
C ILE A 124 -6.65 28.68 -1.55
N VAL A 125 -6.53 27.90 -0.50
CA VAL A 125 -7.27 28.12 0.75
C VAL A 125 -6.88 29.46 1.36
N MET A 126 -5.59 29.77 1.40
CA MET A 126 -5.12 31.04 1.94
C MET A 126 -5.60 32.23 1.11
N MET A 127 -5.52 32.11 -0.22
CA MET A 127 -6.02 33.17 -1.11
C MET A 127 -7.51 33.38 -0.94
N SER A 128 -8.26 32.30 -0.82
CA SER A 128 -9.70 32.37 -0.58
C SER A 128 -10.01 33.05 0.75
N PHE A 129 -9.26 32.70 1.79
CA PHE A 129 -9.40 33.29 3.11
C PHE A 129 -9.07 34.78 3.06
N PHE A 130 -7.96 35.16 2.43
CA PHE A 130 -7.57 36.55 2.30
C PHE A 130 -8.57 37.35 1.49
N ASN A 131 -9.10 36.75 0.42
CA ASN A 131 -10.10 37.40 -0.40
C ASN A 131 -11.37 37.66 0.41
N ASP A 132 -11.80 36.70 1.20
CA ASP A 132 -12.96 36.85 2.07
C ASP A 132 -12.71 37.93 3.12
N LEU A 133 -11.56 37.90 3.75
CA LEU A 133 -11.17 38.90 4.75
C LEU A 133 -11.07 40.30 4.13
N TYR A 134 -10.49 40.38 2.92
CA TYR A 134 -10.39 41.63 2.19
C TYR A 134 -11.76 42.18 1.86
N ALA A 135 -12.67 41.33 1.40
CA ALA A 135 -14.04 41.74 1.09
C ALA A 135 -14.77 42.24 2.32
N ARG A 136 -14.57 41.61 3.46
CA ARG A 136 -15.18 42.06 4.72
C ARG A 136 -14.62 43.39 5.19
N PHE A 137 -13.31 43.55 5.09
CA PHE A 137 -12.62 44.73 5.54
C PHE A 137 -12.91 45.92 4.62
N TYR A 138 -12.79 45.73 3.31
CA TYR A 138 -12.98 46.81 2.36
C TYR A 138 -14.41 46.96 1.89
N GLY A 139 -15.26 45.98 2.13
CA GLY A 139 -16.67 46.07 1.82
C GLY A 139 -17.40 47.11 2.67
N GLU A 140 -16.80 47.50 3.78
CA GLU A 140 -17.38 48.55 4.65
C GLU A 140 -17.02 49.95 4.21
N LEU A 141 -16.03 50.08 3.28
CA LEU A 141 -15.62 51.39 2.81
C LEU A 141 -16.62 51.95 1.85
N PRO A 142 -16.85 53.29 1.88
CA PRO A 142 -17.81 53.90 0.96
C PRO A 142 -17.38 53.76 -0.49
N PRO A 143 -18.31 53.52 -1.41
CA PRO A 143 -17.96 53.34 -2.82
C PRO A 143 -17.35 54.57 -3.47
N GLU A 144 -17.63 55.74 -2.99
CA GLU A 144 -17.12 56.97 -3.59
C GLU A 144 -15.61 57.10 -3.50
N GLU A 145 -14.98 56.37 -2.62
CA GLU A 145 -13.52 56.40 -2.54
C GLU A 145 -12.87 55.83 -3.80
N SER A 146 -13.57 54.94 -4.48
CA SER A 146 -13.05 54.33 -5.69
C SER A 146 -13.05 55.30 -6.88
N HIS A 147 -13.77 56.40 -6.78
CA HIS A 147 -13.91 57.39 -7.86
C HIS A 147 -13.01 58.58 -7.72
N SER A 148 -12.43 58.78 -6.60
CA SER A 148 -11.55 59.92 -6.36
C SER A 148 -10.09 59.69 -6.82
#